data_58b39675396629abd9b2aae0ecceba48
#
_entry.id   58b39675396629abd9b2aae0ecceba48
#
_cell.length_a   1.000
_cell.length_b   1.000
_cell.length_c   1.000
_cell.angle_alpha   90.00
_cell.angle_beta   90.00
_cell.angle_gamma   90.00
#
_symmetry.space_group_name_H-M   'P 1'
#
loop_
_entity.id
_entity.type
_entity.pdbx_description
1 polymer ?
#
loop_
_entity_poly.entity_id
_entity_poly.type
_entity_poly.pdbx_seq_one_letter_code
_entity_poly.pdbx_strand_id
1 'polypeptide(L)'
;MYSEIVDLSILIENNMIYYPGDPKPELSKYITLEKDGCQVMKLNIGTHTGTHMDAPAHFMKNGKTIDNVNLRKCIGKAVVVHLKNLKPYYEIVPDDFNKLEEHIKNSSIVLFNTGWIYKAGTEEFYKHPYISKSTAEYLKNLGVKAVGVDMLNVDKTCIQGEQYTENSTAAHNIFLGNDILIVENLTNLEKLDTTGSTVMFLPLKIKDGDGSPVRAVAFV
;
A
#
# COMPACT_ATOMS: atom_id res chain seq x y z
N MET A 1 -3.38 -7.40 -25.92
CA MET A 1 -3.74 -8.54 -25.02
C MET A 1 -2.59 -8.59 -24.01
N TYR A 2 -2.89 -8.60 -22.73
CA TYR A 2 -1.81 -8.69 -21.71
C TYR A 2 -1.18 -10.07 -21.79
N SER A 3 0.15 -10.13 -21.65
CA SER A 3 0.93 -11.37 -21.77
C SER A 3 1.05 -12.11 -20.44
N GLU A 4 1.02 -11.38 -19.31
CA GLU A 4 1.21 -11.92 -17.99
C GLU A 4 0.43 -11.13 -16.93
N ILE A 5 0.10 -11.81 -15.82
CA ILE A 5 -0.44 -11.19 -14.60
C ILE A 5 0.60 -11.40 -13.50
N VAL A 6 1.13 -10.31 -12.96
CA VAL A 6 2.04 -10.31 -11.82
C VAL A 6 1.24 -10.09 -10.54
N ASP A 7 1.35 -11.02 -9.59
CA ASP A 7 0.77 -10.88 -8.25
C ASP A 7 1.62 -9.93 -7.42
N LEU A 8 1.01 -8.86 -6.95
CA LEU A 8 1.66 -7.81 -6.15
C LEU A 8 1.31 -7.88 -4.66
N SER A 9 0.67 -8.97 -4.20
CA SER A 9 0.22 -9.10 -2.81
C SER A 9 1.07 -10.06 -2.02
N ILE A 10 1.36 -9.70 -0.77
CA ILE A 10 1.98 -10.63 0.20
C ILE A 10 0.96 -11.63 0.73
N LEU A 11 1.45 -12.76 1.22
CA LEU A 11 0.62 -13.79 1.84
C LEU A 11 0.06 -13.30 3.18
N ILE A 12 -1.23 -13.56 3.44
CA ILE A 12 -1.83 -13.36 4.75
C ILE A 12 -1.72 -14.67 5.54
N GLU A 13 -1.02 -14.61 6.68
CA GLU A 13 -0.78 -15.76 7.55
C GLU A 13 -0.65 -15.36 9.02
N ASN A 14 -0.71 -16.32 9.93
CA ASN A 14 -0.76 -16.09 11.38
C ASN A 14 0.45 -15.34 11.95
N ASN A 15 1.62 -15.48 11.37
CA ASN A 15 2.86 -14.89 11.89
C ASN A 15 3.42 -13.80 10.97
N MET A 16 2.58 -13.28 10.09
CA MET A 16 2.98 -12.17 9.22
C MET A 16 3.25 -10.90 10.02
N ILE A 17 4.00 -10.00 9.39
CA ILE A 17 4.20 -8.65 9.93
C ILE A 17 2.89 -7.86 9.88
N TYR A 18 2.73 -6.98 10.83
CA TYR A 18 1.63 -6.01 10.91
C TYR A 18 2.14 -4.73 11.58
N TYR A 19 1.42 -3.65 11.43
CA TYR A 19 1.81 -2.38 12.04
C TYR A 19 1.76 -2.48 13.58
N PRO A 20 2.77 -1.96 14.31
CA PRO A 20 2.77 -1.97 15.77
C PRO A 20 1.55 -1.26 16.37
N GLY A 21 0.71 -2.01 17.08
CA GLY A 21 -0.55 -1.52 17.66
C GLY A 21 -1.81 -1.97 16.93
N ASP A 22 -1.69 -2.45 15.70
CA ASP A 22 -2.83 -3.01 14.96
C ASP A 22 -3.24 -4.40 15.47
N PRO A 23 -4.45 -4.84 15.14
CA PRO A 23 -4.90 -6.20 15.45
C PRO A 23 -3.99 -7.26 14.83
N LYS A 24 -3.49 -8.17 15.67
CA LYS A 24 -2.70 -9.31 15.20
C LYS A 24 -3.54 -10.20 14.29
N PRO A 25 -3.05 -10.54 13.08
CA PRO A 25 -3.76 -11.46 12.20
C PRO A 25 -3.86 -12.87 12.80
N GLU A 26 -5.07 -13.41 12.79
CA GLU A 26 -5.37 -14.77 13.28
C GLU A 26 -6.24 -15.52 12.27
N LEU A 27 -5.72 -16.62 11.75
CA LEU A 27 -6.37 -17.51 10.80
C LEU A 27 -6.52 -18.90 11.42
N SER A 28 -7.75 -19.45 11.38
CA SER A 28 -8.02 -20.79 11.88
C SER A 28 -9.02 -21.53 11.00
N LYS A 29 -8.96 -22.86 11.02
CA LYS A 29 -10.01 -23.69 10.41
C LYS A 29 -11.25 -23.62 11.33
N TYR A 30 -12.36 -23.15 10.78
CA TYR A 30 -13.64 -23.10 11.50
C TYR A 30 -14.49 -24.35 11.23
N ILE A 31 -14.53 -24.77 9.98
CA ILE A 31 -15.16 -26.00 9.50
C ILE A 31 -14.08 -26.81 8.77
N THR A 32 -14.06 -28.14 8.93
CA THR A 32 -13.05 -29.02 8.33
C THR A 32 -13.67 -30.05 7.40
N LEU A 33 -12.94 -30.41 6.34
CA LEU A 33 -13.44 -31.36 5.35
C LEU A 33 -13.77 -32.71 5.96
N GLU A 34 -12.95 -33.15 6.92
CA GLU A 34 -13.07 -34.46 7.55
C GLU A 34 -14.33 -34.62 8.39
N LYS A 35 -14.80 -33.52 9.03
CA LYS A 35 -15.99 -33.56 9.91
C LYS A 35 -17.25 -33.11 9.21
N ASP A 36 -17.13 -32.12 8.31
CA ASP A 36 -18.26 -31.33 7.84
C ASP A 36 -18.49 -31.45 6.33
N GLY A 37 -17.60 -32.17 5.61
CA GLY A 37 -17.67 -32.33 4.15
C GLY A 37 -17.29 -31.10 3.32
N CYS A 38 -16.92 -30.00 3.99
CA CYS A 38 -16.36 -28.78 3.37
C CYS A 38 -15.36 -28.11 4.31
N GLN A 39 -14.60 -27.15 3.81
CA GLN A 39 -13.66 -26.38 4.63
C GLN A 39 -14.00 -24.90 4.62
N VAL A 40 -14.05 -24.29 5.81
CA VAL A 40 -14.21 -22.85 5.98
C VAL A 40 -13.13 -22.34 6.94
N MET A 41 -12.45 -21.27 6.53
CA MET A 41 -11.49 -20.55 7.37
C MET A 41 -12.20 -19.40 8.09
N LYS A 42 -11.84 -19.19 9.36
CA LYS A 42 -12.15 -17.96 10.09
C LYS A 42 -10.94 -17.04 10.00
N LEU A 43 -11.18 -15.79 9.62
CA LEU A 43 -10.17 -14.74 9.59
C LEU A 43 -10.53 -13.67 10.63
N ASN A 44 -9.58 -13.34 11.49
CA ASN A 44 -9.63 -12.20 12.40
C ASN A 44 -8.44 -11.30 12.03
N ILE A 45 -8.68 -10.25 11.26
CA ILE A 45 -7.68 -9.38 10.69
C ILE A 45 -8.12 -7.92 10.75
N GLY A 46 -7.18 -7.00 10.84
CA GLY A 46 -7.44 -5.57 10.68
C GLY A 46 -7.67 -5.17 9.22
N THR A 47 -8.23 -4.02 9.00
CA THR A 47 -8.42 -3.41 7.66
C THR A 47 -7.10 -3.10 6.96
N HIS A 48 -6.01 -2.93 7.73
CA HIS A 48 -4.65 -2.67 7.25
C HIS A 48 -3.74 -3.91 7.30
N THR A 49 -4.31 -5.11 7.17
CA THR A 49 -3.56 -6.36 7.18
C THR A 49 -3.03 -6.72 5.80
N GLY A 50 -1.73 -7.03 5.71
CA GLY A 50 -1.08 -7.49 4.48
C GLY A 50 -0.98 -6.40 3.42
N THR A 51 -1.08 -6.77 2.15
CA THR A 51 -1.24 -5.80 1.08
C THR A 51 -2.65 -5.24 1.16
N HIS A 52 -2.76 -3.95 1.43
CA HIS A 52 -4.03 -3.29 1.71
C HIS A 52 -4.10 -1.90 1.09
N MET A 53 -5.29 -1.35 1.08
CA MET A 53 -5.58 0.01 0.62
C MET A 53 -6.16 0.83 1.76
N ASP A 54 -5.69 2.07 1.88
CA ASP A 54 -6.25 3.08 2.78
C ASP A 54 -7.26 3.95 2.05
N ALA A 55 -8.39 4.17 2.72
CA ALA A 55 -9.38 5.15 2.31
C ALA A 55 -9.19 6.47 3.08
N PRO A 56 -9.69 7.61 2.57
CA PRO A 56 -9.62 8.89 3.27
C PRO A 56 -10.09 8.86 4.74
N ALA A 57 -11.06 7.99 5.07
CA ALA A 57 -11.55 7.82 6.44
C ALA A 57 -10.48 7.40 7.45
N HIS A 58 -9.36 6.80 6.99
CA HIS A 58 -8.28 6.38 7.88
C HIS A 58 -7.64 7.55 8.64
N PHE A 59 -7.42 8.69 7.99
CA PHE A 59 -6.81 9.88 8.60
C PHE A 59 -7.73 11.09 8.66
N MET A 60 -8.80 11.12 7.86
CA MET A 60 -9.70 12.27 7.74
C MET A 60 -11.02 12.00 8.48
N LYS A 61 -11.34 12.79 9.51
CA LYS A 61 -12.53 12.62 10.36
C LYS A 61 -13.85 12.44 9.59
N ASN A 62 -13.98 13.03 8.42
CA ASN A 62 -15.16 12.91 7.55
C ASN A 62 -14.73 12.43 6.15
N GLY A 63 -13.64 11.67 6.07
CA GLY A 63 -13.12 11.11 4.85
C GLY A 63 -14.08 10.07 4.26
N LYS A 64 -13.96 9.83 2.95
CA LYS A 64 -14.68 8.74 2.30
C LYS A 64 -14.23 7.41 2.87
N THR A 65 -15.19 6.56 3.19
CA THR A 65 -14.97 5.19 3.63
C THR A 65 -14.67 4.28 2.43
N ILE A 66 -14.06 3.11 2.69
CA ILE A 66 -13.58 2.20 1.65
C ILE A 66 -14.70 1.70 0.72
N ASP A 67 -15.92 1.52 1.23
CA ASP A 67 -17.10 1.13 0.47
C ASP A 67 -17.62 2.24 -0.47
N ASN A 68 -17.14 3.47 -0.29
CA ASN A 68 -17.50 4.67 -1.06
C ASN A 68 -16.36 5.22 -1.93
N VAL A 69 -15.19 4.56 -1.99
CA VAL A 69 -14.10 4.97 -2.88
C VAL A 69 -14.49 4.79 -4.34
N ASN A 70 -13.99 5.67 -5.20
CA ASN A 70 -14.19 5.56 -6.63
C ASN A 70 -13.27 4.49 -7.21
N LEU A 71 -13.82 3.34 -7.64
CA LEU A 71 -13.06 2.21 -8.16
C LEU A 71 -12.20 2.54 -9.40
N ARG A 72 -12.50 3.62 -10.12
CA ARG A 72 -11.64 4.10 -11.22
C ARG A 72 -10.25 4.55 -10.75
N LYS A 73 -10.06 4.80 -9.47
CA LYS A 73 -8.76 5.10 -8.87
C LYS A 73 -7.95 3.85 -8.55
N CYS A 74 -8.63 2.71 -8.45
CA CYS A 74 -8.05 1.42 -8.10
C CYS A 74 -7.51 0.65 -9.32
N ILE A 75 -7.72 1.18 -10.54
CA ILE A 75 -7.32 0.55 -11.79
C ILE A 75 -6.74 1.62 -12.71
N GLY A 76 -5.56 1.39 -13.25
CA GLY A 76 -4.97 2.33 -14.21
C GLY A 76 -3.54 2.01 -14.60
N LYS A 77 -3.04 2.79 -15.56
CA LYS A 77 -1.63 2.78 -15.93
C LYS A 77 -0.80 3.23 -14.74
N ALA A 78 0.27 2.50 -14.45
CA ALA A 78 1.20 2.80 -13.38
C ALA A 78 2.55 3.26 -13.91
N VAL A 79 3.20 4.15 -13.16
CA VAL A 79 4.63 4.40 -13.24
C VAL A 79 5.27 3.75 -12.01
N VAL A 80 6.28 2.91 -12.23
CA VAL A 80 7.06 2.29 -11.17
C VAL A 80 8.37 3.05 -11.01
N VAL A 81 8.55 3.64 -9.84
CA VAL A 81 9.78 4.32 -9.42
C VAL A 81 10.69 3.30 -8.76
N HIS A 82 11.75 2.90 -9.45
CA HIS A 82 12.72 1.93 -8.93
C HIS A 82 13.83 2.63 -8.16
N LEU A 83 13.85 2.46 -6.84
CA LEU A 83 14.84 3.01 -5.92
C LEU A 83 15.61 1.86 -5.25
N LYS A 84 16.90 1.72 -5.56
CA LYS A 84 17.71 0.61 -5.06
C LYS A 84 18.68 1.07 -3.98
N ASN A 85 19.00 0.14 -3.06
CA ASN A 85 20.03 0.34 -2.04
C ASN A 85 19.77 1.53 -1.10
N LEU A 86 18.52 1.81 -0.82
CA LEU A 86 18.16 2.84 0.15
C LEU A 86 18.62 2.47 1.56
N LYS A 87 19.02 3.47 2.34
CA LYS A 87 19.38 3.29 3.75
C LYS A 87 18.08 3.22 4.61
N PRO A 88 18.17 2.63 5.81
CA PRO A 88 17.09 2.75 6.78
C PRO A 88 16.68 4.21 6.98
N TYR A 89 15.36 4.44 7.08
CA TYR A 89 14.75 5.77 7.25
C TYR A 89 15.10 6.78 6.15
N TYR A 90 15.43 6.31 4.94
CA TYR A 90 15.68 7.21 3.81
C TYR A 90 14.40 7.97 3.47
N GLU A 91 14.50 9.28 3.41
CA GLU A 91 13.42 10.16 2.99
C GLU A 91 13.40 10.28 1.47
N ILE A 92 12.38 9.71 0.82
CA ILE A 92 12.21 9.75 -0.64
C ILE A 92 11.75 11.14 -1.04
N VAL A 93 12.59 11.84 -1.82
CA VAL A 93 12.36 13.22 -2.26
C VAL A 93 12.08 13.29 -3.78
N PRO A 94 11.47 14.37 -4.31
CA PRO A 94 11.15 14.49 -5.73
C PRO A 94 12.36 14.29 -6.65
N ASP A 95 13.56 14.73 -6.24
CA ASP A 95 14.78 14.60 -7.03
C ASP A 95 15.20 13.16 -7.30
N ASP A 96 14.75 12.20 -6.50
CA ASP A 96 15.02 10.77 -6.70
C ASP A 96 14.36 10.23 -7.98
N PHE A 97 13.30 10.89 -8.47
CA PHE A 97 12.51 10.40 -9.60
C PHE A 97 11.94 11.49 -10.53
N ASN A 98 12.40 12.74 -10.42
CA ASN A 98 11.92 13.88 -11.23
C ASN A 98 12.01 13.62 -12.75
N LYS A 99 12.93 12.76 -13.20
CA LYS A 99 13.05 12.32 -14.60
C LYS A 99 11.82 11.61 -15.14
N LEU A 100 10.96 11.10 -14.25
CA LEU A 100 9.73 10.38 -14.58
C LEU A 100 8.49 11.29 -14.62
N GLU A 101 8.64 12.60 -14.39
CA GLU A 101 7.51 13.54 -14.26
C GLU A 101 6.52 13.43 -15.42
N GLU A 102 7.00 13.43 -16.67
CA GLU A 102 6.12 13.34 -17.85
C GLU A 102 5.38 12.00 -17.93
N HIS A 103 6.00 10.91 -17.48
CA HIS A 103 5.32 9.62 -17.39
C HIS A 103 4.25 9.62 -16.29
N ILE A 104 4.55 10.25 -15.14
CA ILE A 104 3.61 10.37 -14.01
C ILE A 104 2.40 11.21 -14.39
N LYS A 105 2.56 12.34 -15.09
CA LYS A 105 1.46 13.18 -15.60
C LYS A 105 0.50 12.41 -16.51
N ASN A 106 1.03 11.44 -17.26
CA ASN A 106 0.26 10.61 -18.18
C ASN A 106 -0.25 9.29 -17.54
N SER A 107 -0.09 9.14 -16.23
CA SER A 107 -0.48 8.00 -15.43
C SER A 107 -1.46 8.41 -14.34
N SER A 108 -2.15 7.43 -13.76
CA SER A 108 -3.01 7.67 -12.60
C SER A 108 -2.44 7.10 -11.30
N ILE A 109 -1.44 6.24 -11.39
CA ILE A 109 -0.91 5.47 -10.27
C ILE A 109 0.62 5.55 -10.27
N VAL A 110 1.21 5.76 -9.11
CA VAL A 110 2.66 5.72 -8.91
C VAL A 110 3.00 4.66 -7.87
N LEU A 111 3.91 3.75 -8.22
CA LEU A 111 4.37 2.68 -7.34
C LEU A 111 5.85 2.90 -7.01
N PHE A 112 6.22 2.78 -5.75
CA PHE A 112 7.62 2.87 -5.29
C PHE A 112 8.15 1.48 -5.01
N ASN A 113 9.13 1.05 -5.79
CA ASN A 113 9.88 -0.19 -5.62
C ASN A 113 11.20 0.13 -4.94
N THR A 114 11.27 -0.13 -3.66
CA THR A 114 12.48 0.04 -2.83
C THR A 114 13.16 -1.30 -2.52
N GLY A 115 12.47 -2.41 -2.75
CA GLY A 115 12.88 -3.76 -2.35
C GLY A 115 12.75 -3.99 -0.85
N TRP A 116 12.11 -3.07 -0.11
CA TRP A 116 12.07 -3.14 1.35
C TRP A 116 11.19 -4.27 1.87
N ILE A 117 10.15 -4.64 1.11
CA ILE A 117 9.25 -5.75 1.46
C ILE A 117 10.01 -7.07 1.71
N TYR A 118 11.16 -7.27 1.09
CA TYR A 118 12.00 -8.47 1.27
C TYR A 118 12.72 -8.53 2.61
N LYS A 119 12.63 -7.48 3.43
CA LYS A 119 13.08 -7.44 4.83
C LYS A 119 11.96 -7.80 5.81
N ALA A 120 10.75 -8.08 5.31
CA ALA A 120 9.61 -8.49 6.13
C ALA A 120 9.97 -9.66 7.07
N GLY A 121 9.53 -9.56 8.33
CA GLY A 121 9.90 -10.52 9.38
C GLY A 121 11.20 -10.19 10.14
N THR A 122 11.90 -9.12 9.79
CA THR A 122 13.06 -8.62 10.53
C THR A 122 12.77 -7.30 11.22
N GLU A 123 13.53 -6.94 12.26
CA GLU A 123 13.45 -5.63 12.91
C GLU A 123 13.79 -4.47 11.96
N GLU A 124 14.62 -4.75 10.95
CA GLU A 124 15.00 -3.75 9.97
C GLU A 124 13.81 -3.30 9.12
N PHE A 125 12.80 -4.16 8.93
CA PHE A 125 11.61 -3.84 8.15
C PHE A 125 10.91 -2.57 8.64
N TYR A 126 10.83 -2.37 9.95
CA TYR A 126 10.21 -1.18 10.57
C TYR A 126 11.01 0.12 10.35
N LYS A 127 12.25 0.02 9.88
CA LYS A 127 13.13 1.16 9.57
C LYS A 127 13.10 1.51 8.07
N HIS A 128 11.97 1.26 7.42
CA HIS A 128 11.83 1.45 5.97
C HIS A 128 12.05 2.89 5.53
N PRO A 129 12.38 3.12 4.25
CA PRO A 129 12.27 4.42 3.63
C PRO A 129 10.84 4.96 3.74
N TYR A 130 10.64 6.25 3.56
CA TYR A 130 9.32 6.85 3.64
C TYR A 130 9.18 8.01 2.64
N ILE A 131 7.95 8.34 2.31
CA ILE A 131 7.62 9.43 1.38
C ILE A 131 7.74 10.76 2.11
N SER A 132 8.59 11.67 1.61
CA SER A 132 8.70 13.02 2.17
C SER A 132 7.40 13.82 1.97
N LYS A 133 7.19 14.82 2.82
CA LYS A 133 6.11 15.79 2.64
C LYS A 133 6.17 16.45 1.25
N SER A 134 7.39 16.80 0.80
CA SER A 134 7.60 17.40 -0.52
C SER A 134 7.24 16.46 -1.66
N THR A 135 7.51 15.15 -1.53
CA THR A 135 7.11 14.15 -2.51
C THR A 135 5.59 13.97 -2.54
N ALA A 136 4.93 13.93 -1.39
CA ALA A 136 3.48 13.83 -1.35
C ALA A 136 2.80 15.05 -2.02
N GLU A 137 3.28 16.27 -1.74
CA GLU A 137 2.80 17.48 -2.39
C GLU A 137 3.09 17.48 -3.91
N TYR A 138 4.26 17.01 -4.31
CA TYR A 138 4.65 16.92 -5.71
C TYR A 138 3.71 15.98 -6.48
N LEU A 139 3.49 14.76 -5.99
CA LEU A 139 2.60 13.78 -6.62
C LEU A 139 1.14 14.26 -6.66
N LYS A 140 0.65 14.90 -5.59
CA LYS A 140 -0.65 15.55 -5.57
C LYS A 140 -0.78 16.58 -6.69
N ASN A 141 0.22 17.45 -6.86
CA ASN A 141 0.22 18.49 -7.87
C ASN A 141 0.29 17.93 -9.31
N LEU A 142 0.89 16.75 -9.51
CA LEU A 142 0.86 16.02 -10.77
C LEU A 142 -0.48 15.31 -11.04
N GLY A 143 -1.43 15.31 -10.09
CA GLY A 143 -2.77 14.78 -10.26
C GLY A 143 -2.89 13.26 -10.11
N VAL A 144 -1.92 12.60 -9.44
CA VAL A 144 -1.93 11.18 -9.12
C VAL A 144 -3.20 10.81 -8.36
N LYS A 145 -3.76 9.62 -8.59
CA LYS A 145 -5.01 9.13 -7.99
C LYS A 145 -4.76 8.07 -6.91
N ALA A 146 -3.67 7.34 -7.03
CA ALA A 146 -3.23 6.38 -6.03
C ALA A 146 -1.72 6.27 -5.99
N VAL A 147 -1.18 6.01 -4.81
CA VAL A 147 0.24 5.73 -4.57
C VAL A 147 0.36 4.36 -3.94
N GLY A 148 1.28 3.54 -4.44
CA GLY A 148 1.58 2.24 -3.87
C GLY A 148 3.04 2.14 -3.42
N VAL A 149 3.29 1.42 -2.33
CA VAL A 149 4.63 1.22 -1.77
C VAL A 149 4.86 -0.23 -1.39
N ASP A 150 6.11 -0.69 -1.53
CA ASP A 150 6.58 -2.00 -1.04
C ASP A 150 7.16 -1.91 0.38
N MET A 151 6.62 -1.00 1.16
CA MET A 151 7.00 -0.71 2.54
C MET A 151 5.79 -0.89 3.46
N LEU A 152 6.06 -0.99 4.78
CA LEU A 152 5.02 -1.14 5.78
C LEU A 152 4.06 0.07 5.83
N ASN A 153 4.57 1.26 5.50
CA ASN A 153 3.88 2.52 5.64
C ASN A 153 4.44 3.54 4.65
N VAL A 154 3.64 4.49 4.17
CA VAL A 154 4.12 5.61 3.35
C VAL A 154 4.86 6.65 4.19
N ASP A 155 4.52 6.85 5.45
CA ASP A 155 5.24 7.68 6.42
C ASP A 155 6.24 6.84 7.22
N LYS A 156 7.09 7.50 8.00
CA LYS A 156 7.98 6.82 8.93
C LYS A 156 7.18 6.06 9.99
N THR A 157 7.44 4.75 10.18
CA THR A 157 6.80 3.99 11.24
C THR A 157 7.16 4.54 12.62
N CYS A 158 6.15 4.89 13.41
CA CYS A 158 6.32 5.24 14.82
C CYS A 158 6.45 3.97 15.65
N ILE A 159 7.60 3.81 16.32
CA ILE A 159 7.85 2.69 17.22
C ILE A 159 7.21 3.01 18.57
N GLN A 160 6.85 1.97 19.32
CA GLN A 160 6.19 2.07 20.62
C GLN A 160 6.84 3.11 21.56
N GLY A 161 6.09 4.14 21.95
CA GLY A 161 6.55 5.26 22.78
C GLY A 161 6.81 6.57 22.00
N GLU A 162 6.88 6.55 20.68
CA GLU A 162 6.90 7.76 19.85
C GLU A 162 5.48 8.30 19.67
N GLN A 163 5.33 9.63 19.79
CA GLN A 163 4.04 10.27 19.52
C GLN A 163 3.90 10.57 18.03
N TYR A 164 2.72 10.30 17.48
CA TYR A 164 2.36 10.80 16.17
C TYR A 164 2.34 12.32 16.16
N THR A 165 3.10 12.91 15.26
CA THR A 165 3.11 14.34 15.01
C THR A 165 2.59 14.62 13.61
N GLU A 166 2.20 15.85 13.33
CA GLU A 166 1.77 16.26 11.99
C GLU A 166 2.84 15.97 10.91
N ASN A 167 4.12 16.01 11.29
CA ASN A 167 5.23 15.68 10.40
C ASN A 167 5.44 14.18 10.22
N SER A 168 5.12 13.36 11.24
CA SER A 168 5.27 11.90 11.15
C SER A 168 4.15 11.20 10.37
N THR A 169 3.12 11.94 9.94
CA THR A 169 1.98 11.45 9.17
C THR A 169 1.69 12.34 7.95
N ALA A 170 2.72 13.04 7.48
CA ALA A 170 2.56 14.06 6.45
C ALA A 170 2.08 13.49 5.11
N ALA A 171 2.61 12.34 4.69
CA ALA A 171 2.22 11.71 3.43
C ALA A 171 0.76 11.21 3.48
N HIS A 172 0.34 10.55 4.55
CA HIS A 172 -1.06 10.15 4.74
C HIS A 172 -1.99 11.35 4.69
N ASN A 173 -1.70 12.41 5.47
CA ASN A 173 -2.55 13.59 5.53
C ASN A 173 -2.69 14.26 4.16
N ILE A 174 -1.59 14.34 3.38
CA ILE A 174 -1.63 14.95 2.06
C ILE A 174 -2.37 14.05 1.07
N PHE A 175 -2.07 12.77 1.01
CA PHE A 175 -2.71 11.87 0.05
C PHE A 175 -4.19 11.69 0.35
N LEU A 176 -4.53 11.22 1.54
CA LEU A 176 -5.90 10.91 1.92
C LEU A 176 -6.77 12.17 2.01
N GLY A 177 -6.19 13.29 2.49
CA GLY A 177 -6.87 14.58 2.52
C GLY A 177 -7.20 15.17 1.14
N ASN A 178 -6.53 14.69 0.08
CA ASN A 178 -6.81 15.05 -1.31
C ASN A 178 -7.45 13.89 -2.11
N ASP A 179 -8.03 12.92 -1.41
CA ASP A 179 -8.73 11.77 -2.02
C ASP A 179 -7.78 10.96 -2.96
N ILE A 180 -6.47 10.89 -2.62
CA ILE A 180 -5.48 10.03 -3.27
C ILE A 180 -5.38 8.78 -2.40
N LEU A 181 -5.63 7.60 -2.99
CA LEU A 181 -5.59 6.33 -2.28
C LEU A 181 -4.15 5.89 -2.03
N ILE A 182 -3.93 5.18 -0.94
CA ILE A 182 -2.63 4.58 -0.61
C ILE A 182 -2.76 3.06 -0.67
N VAL A 183 -1.73 2.37 -1.18
CA VAL A 183 -1.63 0.91 -1.16
C VAL A 183 -0.27 0.52 -0.58
N GLU A 184 -0.28 -0.24 0.51
CA GLU A 184 0.93 -0.59 1.26
C GLU A 184 1.24 -2.08 1.20
N ASN A 185 2.48 -2.43 1.53
CA ASN A 185 2.97 -3.81 1.51
C ASN A 185 2.82 -4.50 0.15
N LEU A 186 3.06 -3.77 -0.94
CA LEU A 186 3.17 -4.37 -2.27
C LEU A 186 4.43 -5.24 -2.36
N THR A 187 4.41 -6.23 -3.24
CA THR A 187 5.56 -7.10 -3.52
C THR A 187 5.74 -7.28 -5.03
N ASN A 188 6.85 -7.87 -5.45
CA ASN A 188 7.15 -8.19 -6.86
C ASN A 188 7.19 -6.95 -7.78
N LEU A 189 7.34 -5.75 -7.25
CA LEU A 189 7.41 -4.53 -8.08
C LEU A 189 8.64 -4.49 -8.98
N GLU A 190 9.69 -5.22 -8.65
CA GLU A 190 10.90 -5.37 -9.48
C GLU A 190 10.66 -6.12 -10.80
N LYS A 191 9.53 -6.83 -10.91
CA LYS A 191 9.10 -7.55 -12.13
C LYS A 191 8.41 -6.62 -13.14
N LEU A 192 8.11 -5.40 -12.72
CA LEU A 192 7.45 -4.41 -13.57
C LEU A 192 8.46 -3.46 -14.16
N ASP A 193 8.30 -3.13 -15.43
CA ASP A 193 9.03 -2.02 -16.02
C ASP A 193 8.55 -0.68 -15.44
N THR A 194 9.36 0.36 -15.59
CA THR A 194 9.01 1.73 -15.15
C THR A 194 7.66 2.20 -15.69
N THR A 195 7.31 1.79 -16.91
CA THR A 195 6.05 2.12 -17.57
C THR A 195 5.50 0.91 -18.32
N GLY A 196 4.24 0.97 -18.74
CA GLY A 196 3.63 -0.07 -19.59
C GLY A 196 2.63 -0.95 -18.85
N SER A 197 2.80 -1.11 -17.53
CA SER A 197 1.90 -1.94 -16.74
C SER A 197 0.58 -1.23 -16.43
N THR A 198 -0.50 -2.01 -16.45
CA THR A 198 -1.78 -1.61 -15.85
C THR A 198 -1.94 -2.35 -14.53
N VAL A 199 -2.19 -1.63 -13.45
CA VAL A 199 -2.37 -2.23 -12.12
C VAL A 199 -3.83 -2.18 -11.68
N MET A 200 -4.19 -3.13 -10.81
CA MET A 200 -5.51 -3.22 -10.21
C MET A 200 -5.39 -3.68 -8.75
N PHE A 201 -6.06 -2.96 -7.84
CA PHE A 201 -6.13 -3.25 -6.40
C PHE A 201 -7.52 -2.92 -5.88
N LEU A 202 -8.47 -3.82 -6.08
CA LEU A 202 -9.85 -3.61 -5.65
C LEU A 202 -10.03 -4.00 -4.18
N PRO A 203 -10.54 -3.09 -3.33
CA PRO A 203 -10.80 -3.38 -1.92
C PRO A 203 -12.07 -4.22 -1.74
N LEU A 204 -12.19 -4.87 -0.61
CA LEU A 204 -13.46 -5.41 -0.12
C LEU A 204 -14.41 -4.23 0.16
N LYS A 205 -15.69 -4.44 -0.09
CA LYS A 205 -16.73 -3.43 0.19
C LYS A 205 -17.17 -3.50 1.65
N ILE A 206 -16.28 -3.07 2.55
CA ILE A 206 -16.51 -3.08 4.00
C ILE A 206 -17.27 -1.80 4.36
N LYS A 207 -18.48 -1.95 4.91
CA LYS A 207 -19.30 -0.81 5.33
C LYS A 207 -18.56 0.04 6.36
N ASP A 208 -18.50 1.35 6.11
CA ASP A 208 -17.86 2.36 6.96
C ASP A 208 -16.36 2.08 7.25
N GLY A 209 -15.70 1.25 6.44
CA GLY A 209 -14.29 0.86 6.62
C GLY A 209 -13.34 2.00 6.27
N ASP A 210 -12.25 2.08 7.01
CA ASP A 210 -11.14 3.01 6.84
C ASP A 210 -10.07 2.52 5.86
N GLY A 211 -10.05 1.20 5.61
CA GLY A 211 -9.15 0.52 4.70
C GLY A 211 -9.65 -0.88 4.35
N SER A 212 -8.90 -1.61 3.56
CA SER A 212 -9.22 -3.00 3.20
C SER A 212 -8.01 -3.74 2.66
N PRO A 213 -7.78 -5.01 3.05
CA PRO A 213 -6.92 -5.90 2.30
C PRO A 213 -7.33 -5.96 0.83
N VAL A 214 -6.35 -6.06 -0.07
CA VAL A 214 -6.57 -6.16 -1.52
C VAL A 214 -5.76 -7.30 -2.13
N ARG A 215 -6.25 -7.89 -3.23
CA ARG A 215 -5.39 -8.65 -4.12
C ARG A 215 -4.90 -7.71 -5.22
N ALA A 216 -3.75 -7.12 -5.01
CA ALA A 216 -3.10 -6.25 -5.99
C ALA A 216 -2.47 -7.08 -7.10
N VAL A 217 -2.68 -6.69 -8.36
CA VAL A 217 -2.09 -7.35 -9.53
C VAL A 217 -1.64 -6.32 -10.56
N ALA A 218 -0.67 -6.71 -11.38
CA ALA A 218 -0.27 -5.95 -12.56
C ALA A 218 -0.47 -6.80 -13.82
N PHE A 219 -0.94 -6.16 -14.86
CA PHE A 219 -1.02 -6.70 -16.22
C PHE A 219 0.15 -6.13 -17.03
N VAL A 220 1.02 -6.99 -17.54
CA VAL A 220 2.24 -6.65 -18.28
C VAL A 220 2.23 -7.23 -19.69
#